data_ba928d79f150914f3cd8ac4bb8d81fb4
#
_entry.id   ba928d79f150914f3cd8ac4bb8d81fb4
#
_cell.length_a   1.000
_cell.length_b   1.000
_cell.length_c   1.000
_cell.angle_alpha   90.00
_cell.angle_beta   90.00
_cell.angle_gamma   90.00
#
_symmetry.space_group_name_H-M   'P 1'
#
loop_
_entity.id
_entity.type
_entity.pdbx_description
1 polymer ?
#
loop_
_entity_poly.entity_id
_entity_poly.type
_entity_poly.pdbx_seq_one_letter_code
_entity_poly.pdbx_strand_id
1 'polypeptide(L)'
;SLACREIEYEVIPAALANNVGLLARSPLASGFLSGNYTRGGGAEQGTRLGSESAMFGQIGNSFFASEQNWATLEGVTQIADEAGVTPSQVALSWVTNRPSVTSTIFSARTLTQLESNLPAGDLHLGEEATARLNAVSAPTPNDEPHGPPAFSSVTAMSTPASRNTANSLPSEPGGGVQLLVVKEKGS
;
A
#
# COMPACT_ATOMS: atom_id res chain seq x y z
N SER A 1 -0.63 0.35 4.36
CA SER A 1 -1.28 1.30 3.44
C SER A 1 -2.13 2.30 4.19
N LEU A 2 -2.57 3.37 3.54
CA LEU A 2 -3.52 4.34 4.12
C LEU A 2 -4.87 3.71 4.53
N ALA A 3 -5.28 2.62 3.90
CA ALA A 3 -6.52 1.90 4.22
C ALA A 3 -6.34 0.79 5.29
N CYS A 4 -5.11 0.51 5.74
CA CYS A 4 -4.79 -0.51 6.75
C CYS A 4 -3.58 -0.03 7.52
N ARG A 5 -3.78 0.52 8.72
CA ARG A 5 -2.73 1.16 9.52
C ARG A 5 -2.52 0.54 10.90
N GLU A 6 -3.17 -0.58 11.19
CA GLU A 6 -3.13 -1.26 12.49
C GLU A 6 -1.71 -1.64 12.92
N ILE A 7 -0.81 -1.86 11.95
CA ILE A 7 0.61 -2.13 12.24
C ILE A 7 1.33 -0.96 12.96
N GLU A 8 0.74 0.24 12.94
CA GLU A 8 1.32 1.41 13.61
C GLU A 8 1.22 1.34 15.13
N TYR A 9 0.35 0.49 15.68
CA TYR A 9 0.20 0.33 17.12
C TYR A 9 1.35 -0.46 17.77
N GLU A 10 1.80 -1.53 17.12
CA GLU A 10 2.77 -2.46 17.72
C GLU A 10 3.97 -2.73 16.80
N VAL A 11 3.71 -3.08 15.54
CA VAL A 11 4.76 -3.56 14.62
C VAL A 11 5.78 -2.46 14.30
N ILE A 12 5.30 -1.25 13.98
CA ILE A 12 6.19 -0.13 13.68
C ILE A 12 7.02 0.29 14.89
N PRO A 13 6.44 0.48 16.11
CA PRO A 13 7.24 0.77 17.30
C PRO A 13 8.27 -0.33 17.62
N ALA A 14 7.88 -1.60 17.50
CA ALA A 14 8.81 -2.72 17.73
C ALA A 14 9.93 -2.74 16.68
N ALA A 15 9.64 -2.50 15.42
CA ALA A 15 10.64 -2.44 14.35
C ALA A 15 11.66 -1.31 14.59
N LEU A 16 11.17 -0.12 14.95
CA LEU A 16 12.04 1.03 15.28
C LEU A 16 12.91 0.77 16.50
N ALA A 17 12.35 0.19 17.57
CA ALA A 17 13.09 -0.14 18.79
C ALA A 17 14.21 -1.17 18.57
N ASN A 18 14.07 -2.03 17.58
CA ASN A 18 15.02 -3.09 17.27
C ASN A 18 15.84 -2.85 15.99
N ASN A 19 15.80 -1.65 15.41
CA ASN A 19 16.47 -1.31 14.14
C ASN A 19 16.12 -2.28 12.99
N VAL A 20 14.86 -2.72 12.91
CA VAL A 20 14.35 -3.59 11.85
C VAL A 20 13.65 -2.75 10.80
N GLY A 21 14.05 -2.90 9.54
CA GLY A 21 13.39 -2.28 8.41
C GLY A 21 12.15 -3.08 7.98
N LEU A 22 11.11 -2.38 7.52
CA LEU A 22 9.87 -2.98 7.06
C LEU A 22 9.78 -2.96 5.53
N LEU A 23 9.37 -4.09 4.96
CA LEU A 23 8.98 -4.20 3.56
C LEU A 23 7.46 -4.06 3.46
N ALA A 24 7.00 -2.88 3.06
CA ALA A 24 5.57 -2.59 2.96
C ALA A 24 4.96 -3.20 1.70
N ARG A 25 4.00 -4.12 1.86
CA ARG A 25 3.25 -4.70 0.73
C ARG A 25 1.85 -4.12 0.62
N SER A 26 1.26 -4.26 -0.57
CA SER A 26 -0.10 -3.77 -0.88
C SER A 26 -0.31 -2.29 -0.56
N PRO A 27 0.61 -1.40 -0.96
CA PRO A 27 0.54 0.03 -0.63
C PRO A 27 -0.72 0.70 -1.18
N LEU A 28 -1.27 0.19 -2.29
CA LEU A 28 -2.47 0.68 -2.94
C LEU A 28 -3.76 -0.01 -2.46
N ALA A 29 -3.75 -0.79 -1.37
CA ALA A 29 -4.92 -1.52 -0.87
C ALA A 29 -5.63 -2.32 -1.98
N SER A 30 -4.89 -3.21 -2.66
CA SER A 30 -5.37 -3.99 -3.82
C SER A 30 -5.88 -3.14 -4.99
N GLY A 31 -5.42 -1.89 -5.09
CA GLY A 31 -5.83 -0.94 -6.13
C GLY A 31 -6.94 0.02 -5.69
N PHE A 32 -7.51 -0.14 -4.48
CA PHE A 32 -8.54 0.76 -3.97
C PHE A 32 -8.09 2.23 -3.98
N LEU A 33 -6.86 2.50 -3.57
CA LEU A 33 -6.28 3.84 -3.48
C LEU A 33 -5.74 4.38 -4.83
N SER A 34 -6.07 3.73 -5.95
CA SER A 34 -5.64 4.22 -7.28
C SER A 34 -6.54 5.29 -7.89
N GLY A 35 -7.69 5.59 -7.26
CA GLY A 35 -8.67 6.53 -7.79
C GLY A 35 -9.63 5.95 -8.84
N ASN A 36 -9.57 4.64 -9.11
CA ASN A 36 -10.39 3.99 -10.15
C ASN A 36 -11.77 3.50 -9.65
N TYR A 37 -12.10 3.79 -8.39
CA TYR A 37 -13.34 3.35 -7.78
C TYR A 37 -14.19 4.55 -7.36
N THR A 38 -15.51 4.41 -7.54
CA THR A 38 -16.48 5.41 -7.13
C THR A 38 -17.43 4.83 -6.09
N ARG A 39 -17.86 5.66 -5.14
CA ARG A 39 -18.81 5.29 -4.10
C ARG A 39 -20.13 4.82 -4.76
N GLY A 40 -20.57 3.61 -4.42
CA GLY A 40 -21.78 3.00 -5.02
C GLY A 40 -21.58 2.36 -6.39
N GLY A 41 -20.44 2.54 -7.04
CA GLY A 41 -20.16 1.98 -8.38
C GLY A 41 -19.73 0.51 -8.38
N GLY A 42 -19.34 -0.02 -7.20
CA GLY A 42 -18.79 -1.37 -7.11
C GLY A 42 -17.41 -1.51 -7.75
N ALA A 43 -16.95 -2.74 -7.87
CA ALA A 43 -15.69 -3.07 -8.54
C ALA A 43 -15.95 -3.45 -9.99
N GLU A 44 -15.48 -2.65 -10.94
CA GLU A 44 -15.59 -2.95 -12.36
C GLU A 44 -14.83 -4.21 -12.75
N GLN A 45 -15.36 -4.99 -13.70
CA GLN A 45 -14.65 -6.10 -14.31
C GLN A 45 -13.31 -5.61 -14.90
N GLY A 46 -12.27 -6.40 -14.72
CA GLY A 46 -10.94 -6.00 -15.17
C GLY A 46 -10.11 -5.25 -14.12
N THR A 47 -10.71 -4.81 -13.02
CA THR A 47 -9.95 -4.33 -11.84
C THR A 47 -9.59 -5.50 -10.93
N ARG A 48 -8.61 -5.30 -10.00
CA ARG A 48 -8.20 -6.37 -9.08
C ARG A 48 -9.32 -6.74 -8.11
N LEU A 49 -10.05 -5.77 -7.59
CA LEU A 49 -11.16 -5.99 -6.66
C LEU A 49 -12.44 -6.49 -7.38
N GLY A 50 -12.55 -6.27 -8.68
CA GLY A 50 -13.63 -6.80 -9.53
C GLY A 50 -13.27 -8.13 -10.22
N SER A 51 -12.18 -8.80 -9.80
CA SER A 51 -11.82 -10.11 -10.31
C SER A 51 -12.76 -11.18 -9.78
N GLU A 52 -12.94 -12.28 -10.54
CA GLU A 52 -13.78 -13.43 -10.13
C GLU A 52 -13.20 -14.21 -8.92
N SER A 53 -12.03 -13.82 -8.41
CA SER A 53 -11.44 -14.42 -7.23
C SER A 53 -12.28 -14.09 -5.98
N ALA A 54 -12.82 -15.10 -5.33
CA ALA A 54 -13.58 -14.95 -4.08
C ALA A 54 -12.81 -14.19 -3.00
N MET A 55 -11.50 -14.36 -2.93
CA MET A 55 -10.63 -13.64 -1.99
C MET A 55 -10.61 -12.14 -2.27
N PHE A 56 -10.43 -11.72 -3.52
CA PHE A 56 -10.41 -10.30 -3.88
C PHE A 56 -11.80 -9.67 -3.78
N GLY A 57 -12.87 -10.44 -4.03
CA GLY A 57 -14.24 -9.99 -3.81
C GLY A 57 -14.51 -9.68 -2.33
N GLN A 58 -14.09 -10.54 -1.40
CA GLN A 58 -14.22 -10.28 0.03
C GLN A 58 -13.42 -9.06 0.49
N ILE A 59 -12.17 -8.94 0.03
CA ILE A 59 -11.33 -7.78 0.31
C ILE A 59 -11.97 -6.51 -0.23
N GLY A 60 -12.47 -6.54 -1.46
CA GLY A 60 -13.17 -5.43 -2.09
C GLY A 60 -14.39 -5.00 -1.27
N ASN A 61 -15.24 -5.95 -0.89
CA ASN A 61 -16.43 -5.66 -0.08
C ASN A 61 -16.06 -4.99 1.25
N SER A 62 -14.99 -5.41 1.93
CA SER A 62 -14.55 -4.78 3.17
C SER A 62 -14.05 -3.34 2.96
N PHE A 63 -13.31 -3.08 1.88
CA PHE A 63 -12.88 -1.71 1.56
C PHE A 63 -14.05 -0.81 1.18
N PHE A 64 -14.98 -1.31 0.35
CA PHE A 64 -16.13 -0.54 -0.11
C PHE A 64 -17.17 -0.29 0.99
N ALA A 65 -17.26 -1.15 2.02
CA ALA A 65 -18.15 -0.97 3.15
C ALA A 65 -17.67 0.10 4.15
N SER A 66 -16.41 0.47 4.11
CA SER A 66 -15.84 1.41 5.09
C SER A 66 -15.95 2.86 4.62
N GLU A 67 -16.73 3.66 5.35
CA GLU A 67 -16.82 5.10 5.12
C GLU A 67 -15.46 5.81 5.30
N GLN A 68 -14.65 5.34 6.24
CA GLN A 68 -13.29 5.87 6.44
C GLN A 68 -12.38 5.61 5.25
N ASN A 69 -12.50 4.45 4.61
CA ASN A 69 -11.73 4.16 3.41
C ASN A 69 -12.12 5.09 2.26
N TRP A 70 -13.41 5.39 2.10
CA TRP A 70 -13.88 6.35 1.11
C TRP A 70 -13.37 7.76 1.40
N ALA A 71 -13.48 8.23 2.65
CA ALA A 71 -12.91 9.51 3.06
C ALA A 71 -11.39 9.57 2.83
N THR A 72 -10.69 8.45 3.08
CA THR A 72 -9.26 8.33 2.79
C THR A 72 -8.97 8.45 1.30
N LEU A 73 -9.74 7.78 0.44
CA LEU A 73 -9.58 7.86 -1.01
C LEU A 73 -9.87 9.29 -1.52
N GLU A 74 -10.90 9.94 -1.01
CA GLU A 74 -11.22 11.34 -1.32
C GLU A 74 -10.05 12.26 -0.95
N GLY A 75 -9.47 12.11 0.26
CA GLY A 75 -8.30 12.86 0.69
C GLY A 75 -7.05 12.61 -0.17
N VAL A 76 -6.82 11.35 -0.57
CA VAL A 76 -5.74 10.99 -1.51
C VAL A 76 -5.94 11.66 -2.87
N THR A 77 -7.18 11.64 -3.40
CA THR A 77 -7.50 12.25 -4.69
C THR A 77 -7.32 13.76 -4.66
N GLN A 78 -7.81 14.41 -3.60
CA GLN A 78 -7.67 15.86 -3.44
C GLN A 78 -6.19 16.29 -3.41
N ILE A 79 -5.35 15.57 -2.67
CA ILE A 79 -3.91 15.87 -2.61
C ILE A 79 -3.24 15.59 -3.95
N ALA A 80 -3.68 14.56 -4.67
CA ALA A 80 -3.18 14.24 -5.99
C ALA A 80 -3.46 15.38 -6.99
N ASP A 81 -4.67 15.92 -6.97
CA ASP A 81 -5.08 17.06 -7.81
C ASP A 81 -4.28 18.32 -7.48
N GLU A 82 -4.11 18.64 -6.18
CA GLU A 82 -3.33 19.79 -5.69
C GLU A 82 -1.86 19.70 -6.11
N ALA A 83 -1.28 18.49 -6.09
CA ALA A 83 0.12 18.25 -6.42
C ALA A 83 0.37 17.98 -7.93
N GLY A 84 -0.68 17.84 -8.73
CA GLY A 84 -0.57 17.49 -10.16
C GLY A 84 -0.01 16.09 -10.41
N VAL A 85 -0.30 15.14 -9.51
CA VAL A 85 0.15 13.74 -9.58
C VAL A 85 -1.04 12.78 -9.53
N THR A 86 -0.79 11.48 -9.67
CA THR A 86 -1.89 10.49 -9.57
C THR A 86 -2.18 10.09 -8.12
N PRO A 87 -3.42 9.66 -7.79
CA PRO A 87 -3.76 9.11 -6.49
C PRO A 87 -2.86 7.94 -6.08
N SER A 88 -2.48 7.08 -7.04
CA SER A 88 -1.52 6.00 -6.81
C SER A 88 -0.16 6.53 -6.35
N GLN A 89 0.35 7.59 -6.97
CA GLN A 89 1.63 8.19 -6.58
C GLN A 89 1.58 8.78 -5.18
N VAL A 90 0.48 9.44 -4.80
CA VAL A 90 0.28 9.95 -3.43
C VAL A 90 0.30 8.79 -2.42
N ALA A 91 -0.48 7.74 -2.66
CA ALA A 91 -0.56 6.60 -1.73
C ALA A 91 0.77 5.84 -1.63
N LEU A 92 1.50 5.66 -2.73
CA LEU A 92 2.82 5.05 -2.76
C LEU A 92 3.86 5.90 -2.02
N SER A 93 3.91 7.20 -2.32
CA SER A 93 4.82 8.15 -1.66
C SER A 93 4.61 8.17 -0.15
N TRP A 94 3.35 8.23 0.30
CA TRP A 94 3.04 8.22 1.72
C TRP A 94 3.61 6.98 2.43
N VAL A 95 3.46 5.79 1.85
CA VAL A 95 4.00 4.55 2.44
C VAL A 95 5.52 4.54 2.40
N THR A 96 6.12 4.91 1.25
CA THR A 96 7.58 4.86 1.03
C THR A 96 8.35 5.80 1.96
N ASN A 97 7.74 6.93 2.32
CA ASN A 97 8.39 7.93 3.17
C ASN A 97 8.14 7.72 4.68
N ARG A 98 7.47 6.61 5.10
CA ARG A 98 7.32 6.30 6.54
C ARG A 98 8.67 5.96 7.18
N PRO A 99 8.91 6.38 8.44
CA PRO A 99 10.22 6.24 9.11
C PRO A 99 10.76 4.82 9.17
N SER A 100 9.90 3.82 9.33
CA SER A 100 10.27 2.41 9.47
C SER A 100 10.28 1.63 8.15
N VAL A 101 9.80 2.23 7.05
CA VAL A 101 9.71 1.53 5.76
C VAL A 101 11.05 1.63 5.03
N THR A 102 11.66 0.48 4.81
CA THR A 102 12.91 0.34 4.02
C THR A 102 12.58 0.23 2.53
N SER A 103 11.52 -0.49 2.19
CA SER A 103 11.11 -0.66 0.80
C SER A 103 9.60 -0.86 0.68
N THR A 104 9.05 -0.40 -0.44
CA THR A 104 7.63 -0.56 -0.77
C THR A 104 7.48 -1.52 -1.93
N ILE A 105 6.70 -2.59 -1.72
CA ILE A 105 6.44 -3.61 -2.74
C ILE A 105 5.09 -3.31 -3.38
N PHE A 106 5.10 -2.98 -4.68
CA PHE A 106 3.88 -2.83 -5.45
C PHE A 106 3.94 -3.66 -6.74
N SER A 107 2.80 -3.86 -7.39
CA SER A 107 2.72 -4.54 -8.67
C SER A 107 1.96 -3.70 -9.69
N ALA A 108 2.37 -3.79 -10.95
CA ALA A 108 1.69 -3.20 -12.07
C ALA A 108 1.30 -4.31 -13.07
N ARG A 109 0.15 -4.17 -13.72
CA ARG A 109 -0.30 -5.12 -14.76
C ARG A 109 0.12 -4.71 -16.17
N THR A 110 0.42 -3.44 -16.34
CA THR A 110 0.88 -2.87 -17.61
C THR A 110 2.14 -2.04 -17.40
N LEU A 111 2.92 -1.89 -18.46
CA LEU A 111 4.11 -1.04 -18.45
C LEU A 111 3.74 0.41 -18.14
N THR A 112 2.64 0.91 -18.70
CA THR A 112 2.13 2.26 -18.43
C THR A 112 1.85 2.50 -16.94
N GLN A 113 1.23 1.51 -16.25
CA GLN A 113 1.02 1.60 -14.80
C GLN A 113 2.34 1.61 -14.04
N LEU A 114 3.32 0.82 -14.48
CA LEU A 114 4.65 0.79 -13.87
C LEU A 114 5.33 2.14 -14.00
N GLU A 115 5.44 2.65 -15.23
CA GLU A 115 6.05 3.94 -15.53
C GLU A 115 5.37 5.10 -14.77
N SER A 116 4.03 5.08 -14.68
CA SER A 116 3.27 6.06 -13.92
C SER A 116 3.55 6.00 -12.41
N ASN A 117 3.78 4.81 -11.85
CA ASN A 117 3.94 4.64 -10.40
C ASN A 117 5.38 4.82 -9.91
N LEU A 118 6.39 4.58 -10.75
CA LEU A 118 7.81 4.67 -10.37
C LEU A 118 8.20 6.03 -9.77
N PRO A 119 7.75 7.18 -10.31
CA PRO A 119 8.11 8.50 -9.76
C PRO A 119 7.65 8.72 -8.31
N ALA A 120 6.72 7.90 -7.79
CA ALA A 120 6.28 7.97 -6.40
C ALA A 120 7.43 7.71 -5.40
N GLY A 121 8.50 7.02 -5.80
CA GLY A 121 9.67 6.78 -4.97
C GLY A 121 10.42 8.07 -4.60
N ASP A 122 10.42 9.05 -5.49
CA ASP A 122 11.09 10.35 -5.32
C ASP A 122 10.13 11.47 -4.94
N LEU A 123 8.82 11.18 -4.91
CA LEU A 123 7.81 12.15 -4.55
C LEU A 123 7.80 12.40 -3.03
N HIS A 124 7.87 13.67 -2.64
CA HIS A 124 7.73 14.12 -1.26
C HIS A 124 6.49 15.00 -1.13
N LEU A 125 5.49 14.54 -0.38
CA LEU A 125 4.20 15.23 -0.24
C LEU A 125 4.24 16.48 0.64
N GLY A 126 5.33 16.69 1.38
CA GLY A 126 5.40 17.75 2.39
C GLY A 126 4.64 17.41 3.68
N GLU A 127 4.86 18.23 4.70
CA GLU A 127 4.30 17.99 6.04
C GLU A 127 2.79 18.16 6.09
N GLU A 128 2.25 19.19 5.45
CA GLU A 128 0.82 19.50 5.46
C GLU A 128 0.00 18.40 4.80
N ALA A 129 0.35 17.98 3.57
CA ALA A 129 -0.34 16.91 2.88
C ALA A 129 -0.23 15.58 3.64
N THR A 130 0.94 15.29 4.22
CA THR A 130 1.15 14.11 5.05
C THR A 130 0.28 14.14 6.30
N ALA A 131 0.16 15.29 6.97
CA ALA A 131 -0.70 15.47 8.15
C ALA A 131 -2.18 15.27 7.80
N ARG A 132 -2.66 15.82 6.67
CA ARG A 132 -4.03 15.62 6.17
C ARG A 132 -4.32 14.14 5.90
N LEU A 133 -3.40 13.43 5.23
CA LEU A 133 -3.54 11.98 4.99
C LEU A 133 -3.55 11.19 6.29
N ASN A 134 -2.68 11.54 7.24
CA ASN A 134 -2.64 10.90 8.54
C ASN A 134 -3.95 11.07 9.32
N ALA A 135 -4.55 12.26 9.26
CA ALA A 135 -5.80 12.56 9.94
C ALA A 135 -6.98 11.77 9.34
N VAL A 136 -7.15 11.83 8.01
CA VAL A 136 -8.29 11.19 7.33
C VAL A 136 -8.23 9.66 7.36
N SER A 137 -7.03 9.08 7.42
CA SER A 137 -6.80 7.64 7.47
C SER A 137 -6.45 7.12 8.86
N ALA A 138 -6.64 7.92 9.91
CA ALA A 138 -6.31 7.52 11.28
C ALA A 138 -7.06 6.24 11.66
N PRO A 139 -6.38 5.19 12.11
CA PRO A 139 -7.05 3.97 12.48
C PRO A 139 -7.92 4.22 13.71
N THR A 140 -9.14 3.68 13.70
CA THR A 140 -9.99 3.67 14.89
C THR A 140 -9.45 2.60 15.83
N PRO A 141 -9.11 2.93 17.09
CA PRO A 141 -8.71 1.93 18.05
C PRO A 141 -9.80 0.87 18.19
N ASN A 142 -9.49 -0.38 17.88
CA ASN A 142 -10.36 -1.49 18.19
C ASN A 142 -10.08 -1.88 19.65
N ASP A 143 -11.09 -1.80 20.50
CA ASP A 143 -11.01 -2.31 21.90
C ASP A 143 -10.93 -3.84 21.97
N GLU A 144 -11.07 -4.53 20.85
CA GLU A 144 -10.90 -5.97 20.74
C GLU A 144 -9.48 -6.33 20.34
N PRO A 145 -8.72 -7.03 21.22
CA PRO A 145 -7.33 -7.42 20.92
C PRO A 145 -7.20 -8.42 19.75
N HIS A 146 -8.30 -8.95 19.26
CA HIS A 146 -8.31 -10.00 18.22
C HIS A 146 -9.50 -9.82 17.28
N GLY A 147 -9.49 -8.75 16.50
CA GLY A 147 -10.33 -8.70 15.30
C GLY A 147 -10.02 -9.88 14.36
N PRO A 148 -10.94 -10.29 13.45
CA PRO A 148 -10.63 -11.33 12.47
C PRO A 148 -9.32 -10.96 11.76
N PRO A 149 -8.47 -11.94 11.39
CA PRO A 149 -7.14 -11.66 10.87
C PRO A 149 -7.26 -10.83 9.60
N ALA A 150 -7.25 -9.53 9.75
CA ALA A 150 -6.90 -8.65 8.65
C ALA A 150 -5.53 -9.14 8.19
N PHE A 151 -5.37 -9.40 6.92
CA PHE A 151 -4.16 -9.93 6.30
C PHE A 151 -2.94 -9.04 6.63
N SER A 152 -2.46 -9.03 7.86
CA SER A 152 -1.17 -8.51 8.24
C SER A 152 -0.14 -9.63 8.16
N SER A 153 0.18 -10.06 6.93
CA SER A 153 1.35 -10.87 6.72
C SER A 153 2.58 -9.97 6.71
N VAL A 154 3.05 -9.64 7.89
CA VAL A 154 4.40 -9.13 8.07
C VAL A 154 5.32 -10.35 8.03
N THR A 155 6.01 -10.55 6.92
CA THR A 155 7.12 -11.49 6.88
C THR A 155 8.35 -10.78 7.41
N ALA A 156 8.67 -11.00 8.67
CA ALA A 156 9.96 -10.60 9.23
C ALA A 156 11.03 -11.51 8.60
N MET A 157 11.78 -10.99 7.67
CA MET A 157 12.99 -11.66 7.18
C MET A 157 14.17 -11.21 8.02
N SER A 158 14.61 -12.08 8.94
CA SER A 158 15.95 -11.98 9.52
C SER A 158 16.97 -12.23 8.40
N THR A 159 17.85 -11.30 8.17
CA THR A 159 18.91 -11.40 7.17
C THR A 159 20.01 -12.34 7.66
N PRO A 160 20.23 -13.50 7.05
CA PRO A 160 21.55 -14.11 7.08
C PRO A 160 22.36 -13.55 5.91
N ALA A 161 23.58 -13.16 6.22
CA ALA A 161 24.54 -12.73 5.22
C ALA A 161 24.71 -13.76 4.10
N SER A 162 24.73 -13.25 2.87
CA SER A 162 25.22 -13.83 1.63
C SER A 162 24.84 -15.29 1.26
N ARG A 163 24.01 -15.40 0.24
CA ARG A 163 24.33 -16.26 -0.93
C ARG A 163 23.42 -15.89 -2.10
N ASN A 164 24.06 -15.41 -3.14
CA ASN A 164 23.51 -15.18 -4.47
C ASN A 164 23.20 -16.55 -5.10
N THR A 165 21.91 -16.84 -5.34
CA THR A 165 21.51 -17.86 -6.31
C THR A 165 20.24 -17.38 -6.99
N ALA A 166 20.39 -16.99 -8.25
CA ALA A 166 19.27 -16.77 -9.16
C ALA A 166 18.44 -18.05 -9.25
N ASN A 167 17.20 -17.99 -8.79
CA ASN A 167 16.24 -19.06 -8.99
C ASN A 167 15.09 -18.51 -9.85
N SER A 168 14.98 -19.03 -11.06
CA SER A 168 13.93 -18.74 -12.01
C SER A 168 12.58 -19.18 -11.44
N LEU A 169 11.66 -18.23 -11.26
CA LEU A 169 10.27 -18.49 -10.91
C LEU A 169 9.50 -18.95 -12.17
N PRO A 170 8.59 -19.92 -12.07
CA PRO A 170 7.76 -20.34 -13.18
C PRO A 170 6.79 -19.23 -13.59
N SER A 171 6.68 -18.99 -14.88
CA SER A 171 5.75 -18.07 -15.51
C SER A 171 4.34 -18.64 -15.50
N GLU A 172 3.48 -18.14 -14.62
CA GLU A 172 2.04 -18.36 -14.71
C GLU A 172 1.41 -17.35 -15.68
N PRO A 173 0.48 -17.76 -16.56
CA PRO A 173 -0.19 -16.86 -17.48
C PRO A 173 -1.18 -15.98 -16.72
N GLY A 174 -0.89 -14.67 -16.64
CA GLY A 174 -1.73 -13.65 -15.97
C GLY A 174 -1.07 -12.91 -14.81
N GLY A 175 0.14 -13.26 -14.44
CA GLY A 175 0.89 -12.61 -13.36
C GLY A 175 1.43 -11.23 -13.76
N GLY A 176 0.91 -10.16 -13.16
CA GLY A 176 1.53 -8.85 -13.26
C GLY A 176 2.94 -8.86 -12.68
N VAL A 177 3.82 -8.04 -13.24
CA VAL A 177 5.20 -7.89 -12.77
C VAL A 177 5.16 -7.33 -11.34
N GLN A 178 5.76 -8.08 -10.39
CA GLN A 178 6.02 -7.56 -9.04
C GLN A 178 7.36 -6.87 -9.06
N LEU A 179 7.37 -5.57 -8.81
CA LEU A 179 8.59 -4.78 -8.71
C LEU A 179 8.85 -4.41 -7.25
N LEU A 180 10.06 -4.67 -6.81
CA LEU A 180 10.58 -4.22 -5.53
C LEU A 180 11.27 -2.87 -5.77
N VAL A 181 10.67 -1.78 -5.27
CA VAL A 181 11.35 -0.48 -5.27
C VAL A 181 12.12 -0.37 -3.95
N VAL A 182 13.43 -0.46 -4.04
CA VAL A 182 14.34 -0.24 -2.91
C VAL A 182 14.74 1.22 -2.92
N LYS A 183 14.38 1.97 -1.87
CA LYS A 183 14.94 3.28 -1.62
C LYS A 183 16.13 3.11 -0.68
N GLU A 184 17.35 3.31 -1.17
CA GLU A 184 18.48 3.48 -0.28
C GLU A 184 18.31 4.81 0.47
N LYS A 185 18.14 4.74 1.79
CA LYS A 185 18.32 5.92 2.62
C LYS A 185 19.80 6.20 2.65
N GLY A 186 20.23 7.27 1.99
CA GLY A 186 21.57 7.82 2.15
C GLY A 186 21.86 8.05 3.64
N SER A 187 23.07 7.70 4.03
CA SER A 187 23.65 7.88 5.36
C SER A 187 23.63 9.33 5.80
#